data_d48d918c4c8759a7ff5e730e7ab3dd08
#
_entry.id   d48d918c4c8759a7ff5e730e7ab3dd08
#
_cell.length_a   1.000
_cell.length_b   1.000
_cell.length_c   1.000
_cell.angle_alpha   90.00
_cell.angle_beta   90.00
_cell.angle_gamma   90.00
#
_symmetry.space_group_name_H-M   'P 1'
#
loop_
_entity.id
_entity.type
_entity.pdbx_description
1 polymer ?
#
loop_
_entity_poly.entity_id
_entity_poly.type
_entity_poly.pdbx_seq_one_letter_code
_entity_poly.pdbx_strand_id
1 'polypeptide(L)'
;VGLVGYPSVGKSTFLARVTNARPKIAAYHFTTLVPNLGVVDLGDKNGFVIADIPGIIEGASEGTGLGLQFLRHIERTKVIIHIVDAASVDGRDPINDIHVINEELKKYNKDIENRPQVIAANKVDLLDDMGYETVIEMLKEEFPEDEGYKIFPISAVSGKGINELLWYVNDLVKQSPREIIEFEPEIDLSMQDDPELPFEVRKSDEEEGVYIVEGPRIEKMLGYTNLESEKGFDFFQKFLRDNGILAQLEELGCVDGDTVRMYFLEFDYYK
;
A
#
# COMPACT_ATOMS: atom_id res chain seq x y z
N VAL A 1 2.35 -8.56 8.69
CA VAL A 1 2.46 -7.62 9.81
C VAL A 1 2.92 -6.29 9.28
N GLY A 2 2.26 -5.20 9.70
CA GLY A 2 2.67 -3.83 9.37
C GLY A 2 3.52 -3.23 10.50
N LEU A 3 4.61 -2.58 10.14
CA LEU A 3 5.47 -1.86 11.07
C LEU A 3 5.25 -0.36 10.88
N VAL A 4 4.74 0.32 11.91
CA VAL A 4 4.43 1.75 11.89
C VAL A 4 5.20 2.49 12.98
N GLY A 5 5.37 3.79 12.83
CA GLY A 5 6.06 4.66 13.78
C GLY A 5 6.73 5.83 13.08
N TYR A 6 7.04 6.86 13.82
CA TYR A 6 7.73 8.05 13.32
C TYR A 6 9.14 7.75 12.77
N PRO A 7 9.73 8.65 11.98
CA PRO A 7 11.15 8.57 11.64
C PRO A 7 12.04 8.46 12.90
N SER A 8 13.20 7.82 12.77
CA SER A 8 14.21 7.68 13.82
C SER A 8 13.84 6.85 15.07
N VAL A 9 12.60 6.34 15.19
CA VAL A 9 12.20 5.45 16.31
C VAL A 9 12.86 4.07 16.26
N GLY A 10 13.52 3.72 15.15
CA GLY A 10 14.30 2.49 15.00
C GLY A 10 13.63 1.39 14.18
N LYS A 11 12.61 1.69 13.34
CA LYS A 11 11.93 0.71 12.47
C LYS A 11 12.89 -0.08 11.58
N SER A 12 13.75 0.60 10.86
CA SER A 12 14.70 -0.07 9.94
C SER A 12 15.75 -0.90 10.69
N THR A 13 16.16 -0.47 11.89
CA THR A 13 17.06 -1.24 12.76
C THR A 13 16.37 -2.51 13.26
N PHE A 14 15.11 -2.38 13.70
CA PHE A 14 14.29 -3.50 14.12
C PHE A 14 14.09 -4.49 12.96
N LEU A 15 13.68 -4.02 11.79
CA LEU A 15 13.48 -4.86 10.60
C LEU A 15 14.76 -5.61 10.22
N ALA A 16 15.89 -4.93 10.17
CA ALA A 16 17.18 -5.55 9.84
C ALA A 16 17.59 -6.63 10.84
N ARG A 17 17.17 -6.49 12.11
CA ARG A 17 17.51 -7.46 13.15
C ARG A 17 16.63 -8.70 13.13
N VAL A 18 15.35 -8.56 12.83
CA VAL A 18 14.37 -9.64 12.91
C VAL A 18 14.23 -10.45 11.63
N THR A 19 14.85 -10.00 10.54
CA THR A 19 14.75 -10.65 9.25
C THR A 19 16.04 -11.39 8.88
N ASN A 20 15.93 -12.66 8.47
CA ASN A 20 17.06 -13.52 8.10
C ASN A 20 17.64 -13.23 6.71
N ALA A 21 16.98 -12.42 5.90
CA ALA A 21 17.45 -12.03 4.57
C ALA A 21 17.43 -10.50 4.45
N ARG A 22 18.34 -9.97 3.62
CA ARG A 22 18.26 -8.54 3.25
C ARG A 22 16.85 -8.26 2.78
N PRO A 23 16.18 -7.21 3.31
CA PRO A 23 14.84 -6.85 2.89
C PRO A 23 14.78 -6.82 1.38
N LYS A 24 13.91 -7.62 0.79
CA LYS A 24 13.67 -7.54 -0.65
C LYS A 24 12.78 -6.32 -0.88
N ILE A 25 13.29 -5.40 -1.67
CA ILE A 25 12.48 -4.33 -2.23
C ILE A 25 11.48 -5.02 -3.16
N ALA A 26 10.23 -5.11 -2.75
CA ALA A 26 9.17 -5.62 -3.60
C ALA A 26 8.61 -4.43 -4.39
N ALA A 27 8.98 -4.34 -5.66
CA ALA A 27 8.34 -3.41 -6.59
C ALA A 27 6.90 -3.88 -6.80
N TYR A 28 5.96 -3.30 -6.08
CA TYR A 28 4.56 -3.41 -6.43
C TYR A 28 4.29 -2.43 -7.57
N HIS A 29 3.80 -2.93 -8.68
CA HIS A 29 3.33 -2.08 -9.76
C HIS A 29 2.34 -1.07 -9.17
N PHE A 30 2.53 0.22 -9.48
CA PHE A 30 1.70 1.37 -9.06
C PHE A 30 1.99 2.04 -7.71
N THR A 31 3.16 1.82 -7.07
CA THR A 31 3.54 2.58 -5.88
C THR A 31 4.90 3.23 -6.04
N THR A 32 4.97 4.56 -5.90
CA THR A 32 6.23 5.32 -5.85
C THR A 32 7.00 5.09 -4.55
N LEU A 33 6.35 4.57 -3.51
CA LEU A 33 6.95 4.16 -2.24
C LEU A 33 6.88 2.65 -2.13
N VAL A 34 8.03 1.99 -2.17
CA VAL A 34 8.15 0.54 -2.07
C VAL A 34 8.38 0.17 -0.60
N PRO A 35 7.48 -0.60 0.04
CA PRO A 35 7.71 -1.05 1.40
C PRO A 35 8.90 -2.01 1.44
N ASN A 36 9.71 -1.89 2.49
CA ASN A 36 10.74 -2.87 2.77
C ASN A 36 10.09 -4.10 3.42
N LEU A 37 10.08 -5.22 2.70
CA LEU A 37 9.56 -6.47 3.21
C LEU A 37 10.67 -7.32 3.82
N GLY A 38 10.38 -7.92 4.97
CA GLY A 38 11.23 -8.90 5.60
C GLY A 38 10.46 -10.16 5.97
N VAL A 39 11.14 -11.28 6.05
CA VAL A 39 10.59 -12.54 6.55
C VAL A 39 11.16 -12.79 7.93
N VAL A 40 10.29 -12.87 8.92
CA VAL A 40 10.62 -13.30 10.28
C VAL A 40 10.43 -14.81 10.33
N ASP A 41 11.48 -15.52 10.65
CA ASP A 41 11.48 -16.98 10.84
C ASP A 41 11.73 -17.30 12.31
N LEU A 42 10.77 -17.95 12.95
CA LEU A 42 10.83 -18.35 14.36
C LEU A 42 11.11 -19.85 14.53
N GLY A 43 11.37 -20.54 13.43
CA GLY A 43 11.55 -22.00 13.44
C GLY A 43 10.22 -22.78 13.47
N ASP A 44 10.30 -24.10 13.29
CA ASP A 44 9.16 -25.03 13.38
C ASP A 44 7.91 -24.61 12.57
N LYS A 45 8.12 -24.04 11.38
CA LYS A 45 7.08 -23.49 10.51
C LYS A 45 6.31 -22.28 11.11
N ASN A 46 6.89 -21.63 12.11
CA ASN A 46 6.40 -20.37 12.65
C ASN A 46 7.13 -19.22 11.99
N GLY A 47 6.40 -18.16 11.74
CA GLY A 47 6.93 -16.94 11.16
C GLY A 47 5.88 -16.16 10.38
N PHE A 48 6.26 -14.98 9.96
CA PHE A 48 5.38 -14.08 9.23
C PHE A 48 6.18 -13.09 8.38
N VAL A 49 5.50 -12.48 7.42
CA VAL A 49 6.06 -11.36 6.65
C VAL A 49 5.81 -10.07 7.41
N ILE A 50 6.85 -9.24 7.53
CA ILE A 50 6.77 -7.91 8.11
C ILE A 50 7.09 -6.88 7.03
N ALA A 51 6.28 -5.83 6.96
CA ALA A 51 6.45 -4.71 6.05
C ALA A 51 6.80 -3.45 6.84
N ASP A 52 7.96 -2.86 6.59
CA ASP A 52 8.25 -1.49 7.03
C ASP A 52 7.46 -0.55 6.15
N ILE A 53 6.55 0.16 6.77
CA ILE A 53 5.64 1.07 6.10
C ILE A 53 6.17 2.49 6.32
N PRO A 54 6.96 3.06 5.37
CA PRO A 54 7.54 4.39 5.54
C PRO A 54 6.48 5.46 5.36
N GLY A 55 6.49 6.51 6.19
CA GLY A 55 5.84 7.77 5.87
C GLY A 55 4.45 8.02 6.46
N ILE A 56 4.08 7.45 7.63
CA ILE A 56 3.05 8.12 8.44
C ILE A 56 3.71 9.40 8.98
N ILE A 57 3.38 10.52 8.35
CA ILE A 57 3.77 11.87 8.77
C ILE A 57 2.48 12.62 8.95
N GLU A 58 2.42 13.53 9.93
CA GLU A 58 1.31 14.46 10.12
C GLU A 58 0.80 15.00 8.78
N GLY A 59 -0.51 14.84 8.50
CA GLY A 59 -1.13 15.29 7.27
C GLY A 59 -1.13 14.31 6.09
N ALA A 60 -0.74 13.05 6.27
CA ALA A 60 -0.77 12.05 5.19
C ALA A 60 -2.18 11.82 4.62
N SER A 61 -3.22 12.07 5.40
CA SER A 61 -4.64 11.98 5.00
C SER A 61 -5.14 13.21 4.21
N GLU A 62 -4.42 14.34 4.23
CA GLU A 62 -4.88 15.61 3.67
C GLU A 62 -4.52 15.84 2.18
N GLY A 63 -4.13 14.80 1.45
CA GLY A 63 -4.18 14.88 -0.02
C GLY A 63 -2.91 15.17 -0.78
N THR A 64 -1.74 15.05 -0.19
CA THR A 64 -0.54 14.87 -1.01
C THR A 64 -0.45 13.37 -1.37
N GLY A 65 -0.62 13.01 -2.63
CA GLY A 65 -0.84 11.65 -3.14
C GLY A 65 0.09 10.50 -2.65
N LEU A 66 1.06 10.81 -1.82
CA LEU A 66 1.95 9.86 -1.15
C LEU A 66 1.28 9.14 0.04
N GLY A 67 0.34 9.79 0.76
CA GLY A 67 -0.33 9.21 1.93
C GLY A 67 -1.30 8.07 1.58
N LEU A 68 -2.10 8.23 0.52
CA LEU A 68 -3.10 7.25 0.10
C LEU A 68 -2.49 5.94 -0.42
N GLN A 69 -1.38 6.01 -1.15
CA GLN A 69 -0.68 4.81 -1.64
C GLN A 69 -0.06 4.00 -0.49
N PHE A 70 0.43 4.68 0.52
CA PHE A 70 0.99 4.13 1.73
C PHE A 70 -0.04 3.32 2.53
N LEU A 71 -1.22 3.87 2.70
CA LEU A 71 -2.29 3.30 3.51
C LEU A 71 -2.86 2.00 2.89
N ARG A 72 -2.78 1.83 1.56
CA ARG A 72 -3.09 0.57 0.87
C ARG A 72 -2.19 -0.60 1.32
N HIS A 73 -0.96 -0.34 1.77
CA HIS A 73 -0.09 -1.39 2.28
C HIS A 73 -0.53 -1.85 3.68
N ILE A 74 -1.06 -0.94 4.51
CA ILE A 74 -1.61 -1.27 5.82
C ILE A 74 -2.86 -2.14 5.68
N GLU A 75 -3.72 -1.90 4.70
CA GLU A 75 -4.92 -2.70 4.46
C GLU A 75 -4.63 -4.19 4.31
N ARG A 76 -3.45 -4.55 3.82
CA ARG A 76 -3.01 -5.94 3.64
C ARG A 76 -2.41 -6.57 4.90
N THR A 77 -2.26 -5.81 5.98
CA THR A 77 -1.67 -6.31 7.22
C THR A 77 -2.75 -6.84 8.15
N LYS A 78 -2.46 -7.91 8.90
CA LYS A 78 -3.35 -8.50 9.88
C LYS A 78 -3.12 -7.97 11.29
N VAL A 79 -1.88 -7.60 11.58
CA VAL A 79 -1.41 -7.12 12.88
C VAL A 79 -0.51 -5.92 12.62
N ILE A 80 -0.59 -4.92 13.49
CA ILE A 80 0.24 -3.73 13.44
C ILE A 80 1.22 -3.76 14.63
N ILE A 81 2.51 -3.58 14.35
CA ILE A 81 3.52 -3.27 15.36
C ILE A 81 3.79 -1.76 15.31
N HIS A 82 3.43 -1.06 16.35
CA HIS A 82 3.71 0.37 16.50
C HIS A 82 5.00 0.55 17.29
N ILE A 83 6.08 0.97 16.63
CA ILE A 83 7.35 1.25 17.28
C ILE A 83 7.41 2.71 17.69
N VAL A 84 7.70 2.94 18.96
CA VAL A 84 7.93 4.28 19.54
C VAL A 84 9.28 4.38 20.21
N ASP A 85 9.82 5.59 20.31
CA ASP A 85 11.08 5.89 21.00
C ASP A 85 10.81 6.13 22.49
N ALA A 86 10.96 5.10 23.31
CA ALA A 86 10.74 5.19 24.76
C ALA A 86 11.74 6.12 25.46
N ALA A 87 12.91 6.36 24.86
CA ALA A 87 13.93 7.24 25.44
C ALA A 87 13.78 8.71 25.00
N SER A 88 12.78 9.01 24.13
CA SER A 88 12.52 10.37 23.62
C SER A 88 13.78 11.08 23.09
N VAL A 89 14.66 10.36 22.39
CA VAL A 89 15.96 10.86 21.92
C VAL A 89 15.81 12.10 21.05
N ASP A 90 14.77 12.14 20.22
CA ASP A 90 14.45 13.27 19.33
C ASP A 90 13.51 14.30 20.01
N GLY A 91 13.30 14.20 21.34
CA GLY A 91 12.44 15.09 22.12
C GLY A 91 10.94 14.92 21.85
N ARG A 92 10.53 13.83 21.22
CA ARG A 92 9.12 13.50 20.97
C ARG A 92 8.54 12.71 22.14
N ASP A 93 7.27 12.92 22.40
CA ASP A 93 6.51 12.16 23.38
C ASP A 93 5.98 10.86 22.75
N PRO A 94 6.38 9.67 23.24
CA PRO A 94 5.93 8.40 22.69
C PRO A 94 4.41 8.19 22.77
N ILE A 95 3.74 8.73 23.79
CA ILE A 95 2.28 8.64 23.94
C ILE A 95 1.60 9.44 22.85
N ASN A 96 2.01 10.69 22.66
CA ASN A 96 1.47 11.55 21.62
C ASN A 96 1.71 10.97 20.21
N ASP A 97 2.88 10.37 19.99
CA ASP A 97 3.19 9.71 18.71
C ASP A 97 2.23 8.56 18.38
N ILE A 98 1.83 7.76 19.39
CA ILE A 98 0.85 6.69 19.23
C ILE A 98 -0.51 7.27 18.87
N HIS A 99 -0.98 8.29 19.59
CA HIS A 99 -2.27 8.91 19.33
C HIS A 99 -2.36 9.48 17.90
N VAL A 100 -1.36 10.25 17.49
CA VAL A 100 -1.34 10.86 16.15
C VAL A 100 -1.39 9.79 15.05
N ILE A 101 -0.60 8.73 15.16
CA ILE A 101 -0.60 7.65 14.18
C ILE A 101 -1.95 6.90 14.19
N ASN A 102 -2.52 6.63 15.35
CA ASN A 102 -3.85 5.97 15.46
C ASN A 102 -4.95 6.82 14.83
N GLU A 103 -4.94 8.14 15.04
CA GLU A 103 -5.89 9.04 14.38
C GLU A 103 -5.74 9.05 12.86
N GLU A 104 -4.52 9.06 12.34
CA GLU A 104 -4.28 9.00 10.90
C GLU A 104 -4.76 7.68 10.31
N LEU A 105 -4.50 6.54 10.96
CA LEU A 105 -4.99 5.23 10.56
C LEU A 105 -6.53 5.18 10.54
N LYS A 106 -7.17 5.74 11.55
CA LYS A 106 -8.63 5.82 11.69
C LYS A 106 -9.28 6.70 10.61
N LYS A 107 -8.69 7.86 10.31
CA LYS A 107 -9.18 8.74 9.25
C LYS A 107 -9.16 8.06 7.89
N TYR A 108 -8.17 7.20 7.66
CA TYR A 108 -8.03 6.50 6.39
C TYR A 108 -9.05 5.37 6.23
N ASN A 109 -9.11 4.45 7.18
CA ASN A 109 -10.03 3.31 7.11
C ASN A 109 -10.37 2.82 8.53
N LYS A 110 -11.66 2.85 8.88
CA LYS A 110 -12.17 2.40 10.17
C LYS A 110 -11.90 0.92 10.46
N ASP A 111 -11.74 0.09 9.43
CA ASP A 111 -11.44 -1.33 9.61
C ASP A 111 -10.02 -1.57 10.14
N ILE A 112 -9.11 -0.60 9.93
CA ILE A 112 -7.75 -0.67 10.45
C ILE A 112 -7.72 -0.41 11.96
N GLU A 113 -8.62 0.41 12.47
CA GLU A 113 -8.74 0.70 13.91
C GLU A 113 -9.03 -0.58 14.73
N ASN A 114 -9.75 -1.53 14.14
CA ASN A 114 -10.13 -2.78 14.81
C ASN A 114 -9.06 -3.89 14.71
N ARG A 115 -7.93 -3.63 14.08
CA ARG A 115 -6.85 -4.62 13.95
C ARG A 115 -6.05 -4.74 15.23
N PRO A 116 -5.62 -5.96 15.60
CA PRO A 116 -4.71 -6.14 16.73
C PRO A 116 -3.46 -5.27 16.57
N GLN A 117 -3.21 -4.44 17.57
CA GLN A 117 -2.06 -3.54 17.62
C GLN A 117 -1.19 -3.87 18.82
N VAL A 118 0.13 -3.90 18.58
CA VAL A 118 1.15 -4.14 19.61
C VAL A 118 2.07 -2.93 19.66
N ILE A 119 2.32 -2.40 20.84
CA ILE A 119 3.22 -1.26 21.05
C ILE A 119 4.61 -1.78 21.42
N ALA A 120 5.60 -1.48 20.59
CA ALA A 120 7.01 -1.77 20.84
C ALA A 120 7.72 -0.51 21.31
N ALA A 121 7.89 -0.38 22.64
CA ALA A 121 8.62 0.71 23.29
C ALA A 121 10.13 0.48 23.10
N ASN A 122 10.70 1.07 22.03
CA ASN A 122 12.09 0.84 21.62
C ASN A 122 13.06 1.79 22.30
N LYS A 123 14.35 1.47 22.19
CA LYS A 123 15.49 2.19 22.75
C LYS A 123 15.54 2.16 24.28
N VAL A 124 14.96 1.14 24.92
CA VAL A 124 15.01 1.00 26.38
C VAL A 124 16.43 0.79 26.94
N ASP A 125 17.39 0.48 26.08
CA ASP A 125 18.81 0.40 26.41
C ASP A 125 19.45 1.77 26.70
N LEU A 126 18.78 2.85 26.37
CA LEU A 126 19.21 4.22 26.64
C LEU A 126 18.63 4.78 27.95
N LEU A 127 17.73 4.06 28.59
CA LEU A 127 17.08 4.46 29.84
C LEU A 127 17.81 3.85 31.03
N ASP A 128 17.89 4.63 32.13
CA ASP A 128 18.20 4.09 33.45
C ASP A 128 16.98 3.35 34.05
N ASP A 129 17.15 2.67 35.17
CA ASP A 129 16.08 1.85 35.76
C ASP A 129 14.83 2.69 36.11
N MET A 130 15.01 3.92 36.60
CA MET A 130 13.91 4.81 36.97
C MET A 130 13.17 5.31 35.72
N GLY A 131 13.88 5.75 34.69
CA GLY A 131 13.31 6.20 33.44
C GLY A 131 12.59 5.07 32.72
N TYR A 132 13.14 3.85 32.76
CA TYR A 132 12.50 2.65 32.22
C TYR A 132 11.14 2.37 32.91
N GLU A 133 11.13 2.29 34.25
CA GLU A 133 9.90 2.06 34.99
C GLU A 133 8.85 3.13 34.69
N THR A 134 9.25 4.40 34.77
CA THR A 134 8.36 5.54 34.53
C THR A 134 7.69 5.50 33.17
N VAL A 135 8.46 5.36 32.08
CA VAL A 135 7.89 5.40 30.72
C VAL A 135 6.99 4.19 30.43
N ILE A 136 7.35 3.01 30.98
CA ILE A 136 6.51 1.82 30.79
C ILE A 136 5.21 1.91 31.58
N GLU A 137 5.23 2.46 32.80
CA GLU A 137 4.01 2.72 33.57
C GLU A 137 3.10 3.73 32.86
N MET A 138 3.63 4.85 32.40
CA MET A 138 2.87 5.85 31.63
C MET A 138 2.22 5.26 30.39
N LEU A 139 2.97 4.45 29.62
CA LEU A 139 2.41 3.77 28.45
C LEU A 139 1.31 2.78 28.79
N LYS A 140 1.43 2.04 29.91
CA LYS A 140 0.41 1.09 30.37
C LYS A 140 -0.84 1.77 30.92
N GLU A 141 -0.69 2.93 31.54
CA GLU A 141 -1.84 3.73 32.02
C GLU A 141 -2.65 4.28 30.84
N GLU A 142 -1.97 4.77 29.80
CA GLU A 142 -2.64 5.35 28.61
C GLU A 142 -3.16 4.29 27.64
N PHE A 143 -2.48 3.15 27.53
CA PHE A 143 -2.82 2.05 26.61
C PHE A 143 -2.96 0.73 27.39
N PRO A 144 -4.06 0.53 28.12
CA PRO A 144 -4.25 -0.61 29.00
C PRO A 144 -4.52 -1.91 28.23
N GLU A 145 -4.13 -3.05 28.83
CA GLU A 145 -4.27 -4.37 28.19
C GLU A 145 -5.75 -4.79 27.99
N ASP A 146 -6.67 -4.34 28.82
CA ASP A 146 -8.11 -4.62 28.72
C ASP A 146 -8.77 -3.88 27.55
N GLU A 147 -8.13 -2.83 27.02
CA GLU A 147 -8.52 -2.18 25.77
C GLU A 147 -7.87 -2.82 24.53
N GLY A 148 -7.12 -3.90 24.70
CA GLY A 148 -6.53 -4.67 23.60
C GLY A 148 -5.11 -4.27 23.24
N TYR A 149 -4.47 -3.40 24.01
CA TYR A 149 -3.08 -3.02 23.79
C TYR A 149 -2.12 -3.95 24.55
N LYS A 150 -1.00 -4.29 23.93
CA LYS A 150 0.10 -5.00 24.57
C LYS A 150 1.41 -4.25 24.32
N ILE A 151 2.10 -3.91 25.42
CA ILE A 151 3.32 -3.14 25.38
C ILE A 151 4.52 -4.06 25.59
N PHE A 152 5.49 -3.97 24.68
CA PHE A 152 6.75 -4.69 24.74
C PHE A 152 7.92 -3.70 24.83
N PRO A 153 8.59 -3.61 25.96
CA PRO A 153 9.86 -2.88 26.07
C PRO A 153 10.94 -3.61 25.29
N ILE A 154 11.48 -2.97 24.26
CA ILE A 154 12.49 -3.58 23.40
C ILE A 154 13.73 -2.70 23.21
N SER A 155 14.80 -3.33 22.79
CA SER A 155 15.94 -2.65 22.18
C SER A 155 16.26 -3.31 20.84
N ALA A 156 16.03 -2.60 19.75
CA ALA A 156 16.38 -3.07 18.41
C ALA A 156 17.90 -3.25 18.25
N VAL A 157 18.71 -2.51 19.01
CA VAL A 157 20.17 -2.60 18.97
C VAL A 157 20.69 -3.80 19.76
N SER A 158 20.27 -3.99 21.02
CA SER A 158 20.73 -5.10 21.86
C SER A 158 19.99 -6.42 21.61
N GLY A 159 18.74 -6.37 21.16
CA GLY A 159 17.87 -7.51 21.00
C GLY A 159 16.99 -7.84 22.20
N LYS A 160 17.08 -7.04 23.28
CA LYS A 160 16.26 -7.23 24.48
C LYS A 160 14.76 -7.14 24.11
N GLY A 161 13.94 -8.05 24.62
CA GLY A 161 12.48 -8.06 24.46
C GLY A 161 11.95 -8.40 23.08
N ILE A 162 12.80 -8.53 22.05
CA ILE A 162 12.38 -8.78 20.66
C ILE A 162 11.74 -10.15 20.52
N ASN A 163 12.32 -11.18 21.11
CA ASN A 163 11.84 -12.54 20.92
C ASN A 163 10.43 -12.74 21.47
N GLU A 164 10.14 -12.17 22.63
CA GLU A 164 8.81 -12.18 23.26
C GLU A 164 7.78 -11.45 22.38
N LEU A 165 8.15 -10.29 21.85
CA LEU A 165 7.30 -9.53 20.93
C LEU A 165 6.98 -10.37 19.67
N LEU A 166 7.98 -10.99 19.04
CA LEU A 166 7.80 -11.73 17.80
C LEU A 166 6.90 -12.97 17.97
N TRP A 167 7.06 -13.72 19.08
CA TRP A 167 6.19 -14.85 19.38
C TRP A 167 4.76 -14.41 19.63
N TYR A 168 4.53 -13.35 20.38
CA TYR A 168 3.20 -12.81 20.61
C TYR A 168 2.53 -12.36 19.31
N VAL A 169 3.25 -11.65 18.44
CA VAL A 169 2.77 -11.23 17.13
C VAL A 169 2.45 -12.43 16.23
N ASN A 170 3.29 -13.47 16.26
CA ASN A 170 3.04 -14.70 15.50
C ASN A 170 1.71 -15.37 15.91
N ASP A 171 1.42 -15.39 17.21
CA ASP A 171 0.17 -15.95 17.73
C ASP A 171 -1.04 -15.08 17.32
N LEU A 172 -0.93 -13.77 17.37
CA LEU A 172 -1.97 -12.87 16.85
C LEU A 172 -2.23 -13.08 15.35
N VAL A 173 -1.17 -13.23 14.54
CA VAL A 173 -1.30 -13.49 13.09
C VAL A 173 -2.02 -14.80 12.81
N LYS A 174 -1.79 -15.84 13.64
CA LYS A 174 -2.47 -17.14 13.51
C LYS A 174 -3.93 -17.09 13.92
N GLN A 175 -4.25 -16.30 14.95
CA GLN A 175 -5.63 -16.13 15.45
C GLN A 175 -6.45 -15.21 14.55
N SER A 176 -5.80 -14.31 13.82
CA SER A 176 -6.49 -13.41 12.89
C SER A 176 -7.14 -14.23 11.77
N PRO A 177 -8.44 -14.04 11.51
CA PRO A 177 -9.13 -14.75 10.46
C PRO A 177 -8.37 -14.55 9.13
N ARG A 178 -8.32 -15.61 8.32
CA ARG A 178 -7.96 -15.46 6.91
C ARG A 178 -9.16 -14.79 6.24
N GLU A 179 -9.22 -13.49 6.34
CA GLU A 179 -9.96 -12.76 5.34
C GLU A 179 -9.25 -13.02 4.02
N ILE A 180 -9.82 -13.90 3.23
CA ILE A 180 -9.59 -13.87 1.81
C ILE A 180 -10.24 -12.57 1.40
N ILE A 181 -9.47 -11.48 1.32
CA ILE A 181 -9.90 -10.30 0.59
C ILE A 181 -9.98 -10.84 -0.83
N GLU A 182 -11.16 -11.28 -1.25
CA GLU A 182 -11.50 -11.39 -2.64
C GLU A 182 -11.41 -9.96 -3.14
N PHE A 183 -10.24 -9.60 -3.66
CA PHE A 183 -10.14 -8.45 -4.53
C PHE A 183 -11.11 -8.78 -5.65
N GLU A 184 -12.17 -8.01 -5.79
CA GLU A 184 -12.81 -7.92 -7.09
C GLU A 184 -11.64 -7.70 -8.05
N PRO A 185 -11.40 -8.60 -8.98
CA PRO A 185 -10.25 -8.49 -9.85
C PRO A 185 -10.36 -7.12 -10.50
N GLU A 186 -9.38 -6.22 -10.27
CA GLU A 186 -9.26 -4.93 -10.97
C GLU A 186 -9.25 -5.13 -12.49
N ILE A 187 -9.08 -6.38 -12.89
CA ILE A 187 -9.24 -6.89 -14.25
C ILE A 187 -10.09 -8.15 -14.09
N ASP A 188 -11.35 -8.05 -14.38
CA ASP A 188 -12.18 -9.21 -14.60
C ASP A 188 -11.68 -9.90 -15.89
N LEU A 189 -10.80 -10.88 -15.71
CA LEU A 189 -10.29 -11.70 -16.82
C LEU A 189 -11.40 -12.53 -17.49
N SER A 190 -12.60 -12.59 -16.90
CA SER A 190 -13.80 -13.10 -17.55
C SER A 190 -14.40 -12.09 -18.53
N MET A 191 -14.02 -10.83 -18.44
CA MET A 191 -14.30 -9.78 -19.41
C MET A 191 -13.31 -9.87 -20.58
N GLN A 192 -13.17 -11.05 -21.19
CA GLN A 192 -12.52 -11.18 -22.49
C GLN A 192 -13.20 -10.23 -23.48
N ASP A 193 -12.40 -9.72 -24.43
CA ASP A 193 -12.92 -8.99 -25.57
C ASP A 193 -14.18 -9.70 -26.09
N ASP A 194 -15.29 -9.01 -26.05
CA ASP A 194 -16.57 -9.53 -26.51
C ASP A 194 -16.78 -9.00 -27.94
N PRO A 195 -16.52 -9.84 -28.96
CA PRO A 195 -16.64 -9.43 -30.36
C PRO A 195 -18.05 -8.98 -30.73
N GLU A 196 -19.08 -9.34 -29.96
CA GLU A 196 -20.47 -8.99 -30.19
C GLU A 196 -20.82 -7.57 -29.72
N LEU A 197 -19.99 -6.96 -28.86
CA LEU A 197 -20.25 -5.60 -28.42
C LEU A 197 -19.92 -4.60 -29.54
N PRO A 198 -20.84 -3.67 -29.83
CA PRO A 198 -20.65 -2.69 -30.89
C PRO A 198 -19.68 -1.58 -30.49
N PHE A 199 -19.05 -1.00 -31.49
CA PHE A 199 -18.36 0.29 -31.41
C PHE A 199 -18.60 1.09 -32.70
N GLU A 200 -18.40 2.39 -32.63
CA GLU A 200 -18.55 3.30 -33.76
C GLU A 200 -17.29 4.17 -33.89
N VAL A 201 -16.87 4.39 -35.14
CA VAL A 201 -15.80 5.30 -35.51
C VAL A 201 -16.39 6.41 -36.36
N ARG A 202 -16.26 7.64 -35.94
CA ARG A 202 -16.82 8.81 -36.67
C ARG A 202 -15.88 10.02 -36.61
N LYS A 203 -16.05 10.91 -37.55
CA LYS A 203 -15.38 12.22 -37.54
C LYS A 203 -16.13 13.14 -36.59
N SER A 204 -15.39 14.01 -35.87
CA SER A 204 -16.03 15.04 -35.04
C SER A 204 -16.74 16.05 -35.91
N ASP A 205 -17.98 16.42 -35.54
CA ASP A 205 -18.75 17.48 -36.21
C ASP A 205 -18.33 18.87 -35.72
N GLU A 206 -17.64 18.93 -34.58
CA GLU A 206 -17.32 20.19 -33.91
C GLU A 206 -15.85 20.63 -34.12
N GLU A 207 -14.94 19.65 -34.30
CA GLU A 207 -13.50 19.87 -34.35
C GLU A 207 -12.89 19.24 -35.61
N GLU A 208 -12.18 20.04 -36.43
CA GLU A 208 -11.50 19.57 -37.63
C GLU A 208 -10.24 18.78 -37.28
N GLY A 209 -10.00 17.61 -37.90
CA GLY A 209 -8.87 16.73 -37.60
C GLY A 209 -9.06 15.87 -36.33
N VAL A 210 -10.27 15.83 -35.75
CA VAL A 210 -10.58 14.97 -34.59
C VAL A 210 -11.52 13.85 -34.97
N TYR A 211 -11.16 12.64 -34.60
CA TYR A 211 -11.94 11.43 -34.79
C TYR A 211 -12.36 10.84 -33.47
N ILE A 212 -13.58 10.35 -33.37
CA ILE A 212 -14.19 9.84 -32.14
C ILE A 212 -14.44 8.35 -32.31
N VAL A 213 -14.00 7.56 -31.31
CA VAL A 213 -14.23 6.11 -31.26
C VAL A 213 -14.93 5.81 -29.95
N GLU A 214 -16.16 5.37 -30.03
CA GLU A 214 -17.03 5.14 -28.87
C GLU A 214 -17.80 3.82 -29.00
N GLY A 215 -18.29 3.34 -27.87
CA GLY A 215 -19.13 2.16 -27.78
C GLY A 215 -18.77 1.23 -26.62
N PRO A 216 -19.70 0.35 -26.21
CA PRO A 216 -19.52 -0.53 -25.07
C PRO A 216 -18.24 -1.37 -25.12
N ARG A 217 -17.80 -1.75 -26.33
CA ARG A 217 -16.56 -2.52 -26.52
C ARG A 217 -15.32 -1.71 -26.20
N ILE A 218 -15.30 -0.42 -26.56
CA ILE A 218 -14.20 0.51 -26.28
C ILE A 218 -14.15 0.84 -24.80
N GLU A 219 -15.30 1.19 -24.22
CA GLU A 219 -15.42 1.47 -22.79
C GLU A 219 -14.93 0.30 -21.93
N LYS A 220 -15.37 -0.89 -22.29
CA LYS A 220 -14.95 -2.14 -21.65
C LYS A 220 -13.44 -2.34 -21.75
N MET A 221 -12.84 -2.18 -22.93
CA MET A 221 -11.41 -2.33 -23.17
C MET A 221 -10.60 -1.30 -22.36
N LEU A 222 -11.00 -0.02 -22.34
CA LEU A 222 -10.34 1.01 -21.55
C LEU A 222 -10.44 0.74 -20.05
N GLY A 223 -11.56 0.16 -19.58
CA GLY A 223 -11.78 -0.16 -18.17
C GLY A 223 -10.85 -1.24 -17.61
N TYR A 224 -10.39 -2.20 -18.44
CA TYR A 224 -9.49 -3.27 -17.99
C TYR A 224 -8.03 -3.12 -18.47
N THR A 225 -7.71 -2.08 -19.26
CA THR A 225 -6.37 -1.90 -19.83
C THR A 225 -5.63 -0.76 -19.13
N ASN A 226 -4.49 -1.08 -18.53
CA ASN A 226 -3.62 -0.05 -17.99
C ASN A 226 -2.71 0.51 -19.08
N LEU A 227 -3.09 1.67 -19.62
CA LEU A 227 -2.38 2.35 -20.69
C LEU A 227 -1.05 2.97 -20.27
N GLU A 228 -0.78 3.11 -18.98
CA GLU A 228 0.48 3.64 -18.47
C GLU A 228 1.61 2.58 -18.46
N SER A 229 1.24 1.30 -18.60
CA SER A 229 2.21 0.20 -18.68
C SER A 229 2.56 -0.12 -20.13
N GLU A 230 3.83 -0.44 -20.41
CA GLU A 230 4.30 -0.85 -21.74
C GLU A 230 3.47 -2.00 -22.31
N LYS A 231 3.18 -3.02 -21.47
CA LYS A 231 2.34 -4.18 -21.87
C LYS A 231 0.88 -3.81 -22.13
N GLY A 232 0.32 -2.89 -21.34
CA GLY A 232 -1.04 -2.42 -21.54
C GLY A 232 -1.17 -1.57 -22.79
N PHE A 233 -0.17 -0.75 -23.07
CA PHE A 233 -0.11 0.04 -24.31
C PHE A 233 0.06 -0.85 -25.55
N ASP A 234 0.92 -1.87 -25.51
CA ASP A 234 1.06 -2.87 -26.58
C ASP A 234 -0.26 -3.62 -26.83
N PHE A 235 -0.97 -3.99 -25.76
CA PHE A 235 -2.29 -4.63 -25.84
C PHE A 235 -3.30 -3.68 -26.50
N PHE A 236 -3.34 -2.42 -26.08
CA PHE A 236 -4.20 -1.40 -26.67
C PHE A 236 -3.96 -1.22 -28.17
N GLN A 237 -2.70 -1.08 -28.59
CA GLN A 237 -2.33 -0.98 -30.02
C GLN A 237 -2.75 -2.23 -30.79
N LYS A 238 -2.57 -3.41 -30.21
CA LYS A 238 -3.01 -4.66 -30.82
C LYS A 238 -4.52 -4.70 -30.95
N PHE A 239 -5.27 -4.30 -29.92
CA PHE A 239 -6.72 -4.22 -29.94
C PHE A 239 -7.24 -3.32 -31.06
N LEU A 240 -6.67 -2.12 -31.24
CA LEU A 240 -7.03 -1.20 -32.31
C LEU A 240 -6.84 -1.83 -33.72
N ARG A 241 -5.78 -2.58 -33.88
CA ARG A 241 -5.43 -3.27 -35.13
C ARG A 241 -6.37 -4.46 -35.41
N ASP A 242 -6.49 -5.35 -34.44
CA ASP A 242 -7.22 -6.61 -34.57
C ASP A 242 -8.73 -6.39 -34.75
N ASN A 243 -9.26 -5.27 -34.26
CA ASN A 243 -10.66 -4.87 -34.41
C ASN A 243 -10.92 -3.96 -35.63
N GLY A 244 -9.91 -3.67 -36.42
CA GLY A 244 -10.05 -2.87 -37.64
C GLY A 244 -10.35 -1.39 -37.40
N ILE A 245 -10.13 -0.89 -36.16
CA ILE A 245 -10.38 0.52 -35.81
C ILE A 245 -9.47 1.44 -36.62
N LEU A 246 -8.18 1.07 -36.73
CA LEU A 246 -7.22 1.86 -37.51
C LEU A 246 -7.62 1.93 -38.99
N ALA A 247 -8.10 0.82 -39.56
CA ALA A 247 -8.57 0.79 -40.95
C ALA A 247 -9.80 1.70 -41.14
N GLN A 248 -10.75 1.71 -40.22
CA GLN A 248 -11.91 2.58 -40.28
C GLN A 248 -11.54 4.07 -40.14
N LEU A 249 -10.57 4.42 -39.29
CA LEU A 249 -10.03 5.77 -39.19
C LEU A 249 -9.40 6.24 -40.51
N GLU A 250 -8.61 5.39 -41.16
CA GLU A 250 -8.02 5.67 -42.47
C GLU A 250 -9.08 5.86 -43.56
N GLU A 251 -10.13 5.02 -43.58
CA GLU A 251 -11.26 5.13 -44.52
C GLU A 251 -12.04 6.45 -44.34
N LEU A 252 -12.12 6.95 -43.11
CA LEU A 252 -12.75 8.25 -42.80
C LEU A 252 -11.83 9.45 -43.10
N GLY A 253 -10.57 9.18 -43.54
CA GLY A 253 -9.62 10.19 -43.94
C GLY A 253 -8.70 10.72 -42.85
N CYS A 254 -8.52 9.94 -41.78
CA CYS A 254 -7.56 10.24 -40.72
C CYS A 254 -6.12 10.16 -41.27
N VAL A 255 -5.32 11.19 -41.00
CA VAL A 255 -3.91 11.32 -41.45
C VAL A 255 -2.98 11.54 -40.26
N ASP A 256 -1.68 11.38 -40.49
CA ASP A 256 -0.67 11.59 -39.45
C ASP A 256 -0.80 12.98 -38.80
N GLY A 257 -0.90 13.00 -37.48
CA GLY A 257 -1.07 14.21 -36.68
C GLY A 257 -2.52 14.55 -36.34
N ASP A 258 -3.52 13.82 -36.87
CA ASP A 258 -4.90 13.96 -36.43
C ASP A 258 -5.09 13.36 -35.03
N THR A 259 -6.06 13.88 -34.28
CA THR A 259 -6.34 13.43 -32.91
C THR A 259 -7.45 12.39 -32.91
N VAL A 260 -7.24 11.29 -32.19
CA VAL A 260 -8.25 10.26 -31.92
C VAL A 260 -8.68 10.35 -30.46
N ARG A 261 -9.99 10.52 -30.25
CA ARG A 261 -10.61 10.61 -28.93
C ARG A 261 -11.43 9.34 -28.64
N MET A 262 -11.12 8.72 -27.48
CA MET A 262 -11.81 7.55 -26.98
C MET A 262 -12.22 7.79 -25.51
N TYR A 263 -13.42 8.30 -25.26
CA TYR A 263 -13.89 8.71 -23.94
C TYR A 263 -12.92 9.70 -23.27
N PHE A 264 -12.18 9.25 -22.23
CA PHE A 264 -11.20 10.07 -21.50
C PHE A 264 -9.80 10.04 -22.10
N LEU A 265 -9.56 9.20 -23.12
CA LEU A 265 -8.26 9.03 -23.77
C LEU A 265 -8.22 9.84 -25.07
N GLU A 266 -7.17 10.64 -25.23
CA GLU A 266 -6.85 11.33 -26.48
C GLU A 266 -5.40 11.04 -26.87
N PHE A 267 -5.18 10.77 -28.15
CA PHE A 267 -3.84 10.55 -28.69
C PHE A 267 -3.77 10.96 -30.16
N ASP A 268 -2.57 11.31 -30.59
CA ASP A 268 -2.31 11.65 -31.99
C ASP A 268 -2.11 10.38 -32.82
N TYR A 269 -2.75 10.33 -33.98
CA TYR A 269 -2.60 9.24 -34.93
C TYR A 269 -1.30 9.37 -35.72
N TYR A 270 -0.51 8.31 -35.74
CA TYR A 270 0.66 8.14 -36.60
C TYR A 270 0.68 6.73 -37.19
N LYS A 271 0.96 6.63 -38.50
CA LYS A 271 0.94 5.38 -39.24
C LYS A 271 2.21 4.55 -39.03
#